data_7d5162392bf6aea3da9a99b36231335f
#
_entry.id   7d5162392bf6aea3da9a99b36231335f
#
_cell.length_a   1.000
_cell.length_b   1.000
_cell.length_c   1.000
_cell.angle_alpha   90.00
_cell.angle_beta   90.00
_cell.angle_gamma   90.00
#
_symmetry.space_group_name_H-M   'P 1'
#
loop_
_entity.id
_entity.type
_entity.pdbx_description
1 polymer ?
#
loop_
_entity_poly.entity_id
_entity_poly.type
_entity_poly.pdbx_seq_one_letter_code
_entity_poly.pdbx_strand_id
1 'polypeptide(L)'
;MWFPRIDPAVPILAKPSPNETDLPSIATQSHNEPFHMTAGLAARLDRISTHDRYLIVPMDHGITMGAVKGLVDIESTIDGVTRGGADAVLTQKGIAPRVHPNKNDAGYIVHVNASTTIGPDENDKRVTATAEEAVRAGADAVSFHINVGSDHEPEQIEELAELTDDASRLGLPVLAMAYARGPGVDSTDPEALGHAVRLAEEVGADVVKTGYSGDGDTFTRVTESTRLPVVIAGGSKGTDRETAEMVRGAMDGGAAGVSMGRSIFQHDDPEGIARTVSAIIHDDADVDAALQAGGFSDA
;
A
#
# COMPACT_ATOMS: atom_id res chain seq x y z
N MET A 1 -65.03 2.95 -14.13
CA MET A 1 -63.81 2.94 -14.98
C MET A 1 -64.05 3.85 -16.16
N TRP A 2 -63.49 4.99 -16.16
CA TRP A 2 -63.70 6.01 -17.18
C TRP A 2 -62.32 6.33 -17.82
N PHE A 3 -62.14 5.95 -19.11
CA PHE A 3 -60.99 6.30 -19.89
C PHE A 3 -61.37 7.45 -20.83
N PRO A 4 -60.64 8.57 -20.83
CA PRO A 4 -60.86 9.63 -21.85
C PRO A 4 -60.29 9.20 -23.20
N ARG A 5 -61.09 9.43 -24.27
CA ARG A 5 -60.68 9.23 -25.67
C ARG A 5 -59.69 10.30 -26.09
N ILE A 6 -58.60 9.89 -26.75
CA ILE A 6 -57.63 10.78 -27.40
C ILE A 6 -58.16 11.22 -28.74
N ASP A 7 -58.23 12.54 -28.97
CA ASP A 7 -58.64 13.19 -30.22
C ASP A 7 -57.51 13.13 -31.28
N PRO A 8 -57.73 12.65 -32.52
CA PRO A 8 -56.64 12.43 -33.48
C PRO A 8 -56.40 13.62 -34.45
N ALA A 9 -56.51 14.87 -34.00
CA ALA A 9 -56.33 16.03 -34.89
C ALA A 9 -55.48 17.14 -34.28
N VAL A 10 -54.15 16.86 -34.08
CA VAL A 10 -53.17 17.94 -33.91
C VAL A 10 -52.12 17.80 -35.01
N PRO A 11 -51.98 18.78 -35.91
CA PRO A 11 -50.95 18.73 -36.97
C PRO A 11 -49.55 18.85 -36.36
N ILE A 12 -48.69 17.90 -36.66
CA ILE A 12 -47.28 17.94 -36.31
C ILE A 12 -46.61 19.00 -37.21
N LEU A 13 -46.23 20.13 -36.61
CA LEU A 13 -45.37 21.12 -37.26
C LEU A 13 -43.99 20.50 -37.43
N ALA A 14 -43.59 20.26 -38.67
CA ALA A 14 -42.24 19.85 -39.04
C ALA A 14 -41.22 20.90 -38.57
N LYS A 15 -40.25 20.51 -37.73
CA LYS A 15 -39.10 21.34 -37.40
C LYS A 15 -38.21 21.45 -38.65
N PRO A 16 -37.62 22.63 -38.94
CA PRO A 16 -36.65 22.75 -40.01
C PRO A 16 -35.39 21.93 -39.65
N SER A 17 -34.83 21.22 -40.64
CA SER A 17 -33.56 20.54 -40.54
C SER A 17 -32.44 21.56 -40.26
N PRO A 18 -31.52 21.31 -39.30
CA PRO A 18 -30.40 22.19 -39.11
C PRO A 18 -29.44 22.06 -40.30
N ASN A 19 -28.98 23.23 -40.81
CA ASN A 19 -27.95 23.31 -41.84
C ASN A 19 -26.66 22.58 -41.38
N GLU A 20 -26.07 21.80 -42.27
CA GLU A 20 -24.84 21.00 -42.06
C GLU A 20 -23.57 21.82 -41.77
N THR A 21 -23.64 23.13 -41.58
CA THR A 21 -22.49 24.03 -41.40
C THR A 21 -22.24 24.49 -39.97
N ASP A 22 -23.10 24.12 -38.98
CA ASP A 22 -23.00 24.59 -37.60
C ASP A 22 -22.76 23.48 -36.54
N LEU A 23 -22.15 22.37 -36.93
CA LEU A 23 -21.61 21.44 -35.95
C LEU A 23 -20.27 21.99 -35.45
N PRO A 24 -20.13 22.28 -34.13
CA PRO A 24 -18.82 22.55 -33.60
C PRO A 24 -17.92 21.35 -33.89
N SER A 25 -16.73 21.60 -34.46
CA SER A 25 -15.73 20.59 -34.69
C SER A 25 -15.49 19.90 -33.34
N ILE A 26 -15.84 18.61 -33.24
CA ILE A 26 -15.38 17.78 -32.16
C ILE A 26 -13.86 17.71 -32.34
N ALA A 27 -13.15 18.62 -31.68
CA ALA A 27 -11.72 18.49 -31.51
C ALA A 27 -11.51 17.06 -31.01
N THR A 28 -10.80 16.26 -31.80
CA THR A 28 -10.29 14.96 -31.39
C THR A 28 -9.40 15.22 -30.17
N GLN A 29 -10.00 15.15 -28.96
CA GLN A 29 -9.24 15.05 -27.74
C GLN A 29 -8.46 13.77 -27.88
N SER A 30 -7.14 13.94 -27.98
CA SER A 30 -6.21 12.83 -27.94
C SER A 30 -6.47 12.07 -26.63
N HIS A 31 -6.94 10.82 -26.76
CA HIS A 31 -7.12 9.91 -25.62
C HIS A 31 -5.76 9.45 -25.03
N ASN A 32 -4.92 10.44 -24.73
CA ASN A 32 -3.66 10.27 -24.03
C ASN A 32 -3.66 11.14 -22.77
N GLU A 33 -4.82 11.28 -22.13
CA GLU A 33 -4.85 11.82 -20.78
C GLU A 33 -4.35 10.71 -19.86
N PRO A 34 -3.25 10.95 -19.09
CA PRO A 34 -2.84 9.99 -18.05
C PRO A 34 -4.02 9.80 -17.09
N PHE A 35 -4.17 8.58 -16.57
CA PHE A 35 -5.13 8.26 -15.51
C PHE A 35 -5.07 9.40 -14.48
N HIS A 36 -6.06 10.30 -14.46
CA HIS A 36 -5.98 11.50 -13.63
C HIS A 36 -6.05 11.08 -12.17
N MET A 37 -4.90 11.09 -11.51
CA MET A 37 -4.82 11.00 -10.07
C MET A 37 -5.71 12.11 -9.48
N THR A 38 -6.74 11.73 -8.74
CA THR A 38 -7.60 12.74 -8.10
C THR A 38 -6.79 13.54 -7.08
N ALA A 39 -7.13 14.81 -6.87
CA ALA A 39 -6.44 15.64 -5.87
C ALA A 39 -6.49 15.01 -4.46
N GLY A 40 -7.56 14.28 -4.13
CA GLY A 40 -7.69 13.56 -2.87
C GLY A 40 -6.70 12.39 -2.74
N LEU A 41 -6.52 11.63 -3.81
CA LEU A 41 -5.55 10.54 -3.88
C LEU A 41 -4.11 11.07 -3.76
N ALA A 42 -3.76 12.10 -4.56
CA ALA A 42 -2.43 12.73 -4.51
C ALA A 42 -2.10 13.24 -3.10
N ALA A 43 -3.00 14.03 -2.50
CA ALA A 43 -2.78 14.58 -1.17
C ALA A 43 -2.60 13.51 -0.08
N ARG A 44 -3.22 12.34 -0.24
CA ARG A 44 -3.06 11.24 0.73
C ARG A 44 -1.81 10.41 0.46
N LEU A 45 -1.38 10.24 -0.80
CA LEU A 45 -0.08 9.63 -1.10
C LEU A 45 1.06 10.46 -0.50
N ASP A 46 1.00 11.79 -0.62
CA ASP A 46 1.96 12.71 0.03
C ASP A 46 1.97 12.59 1.57
N ARG A 47 0.86 12.12 2.18
CA ARG A 47 0.79 11.91 3.63
C ARG A 47 1.51 10.65 4.10
N ILE A 48 1.69 9.67 3.22
CA ILE A 48 2.31 8.37 3.55
C ILE A 48 3.69 8.19 2.92
N SER A 49 4.23 9.22 2.27
CA SER A 49 5.54 9.22 1.59
C SER A 49 6.23 10.57 1.70
N THR A 50 7.52 10.58 1.45
CA THR A 50 8.33 11.79 1.28
C THR A 50 9.01 11.73 -0.09
N HIS A 51 8.64 12.64 -1.01
CA HIS A 51 9.15 12.67 -2.40
C HIS A 51 9.05 11.31 -3.12
N ASP A 52 7.86 10.68 -3.06
CA ASP A 52 7.58 9.34 -3.63
C ASP A 52 8.47 8.22 -3.06
N ARG A 53 9.07 8.42 -1.89
CA ARG A 53 9.80 7.42 -1.11
C ARG A 53 9.03 7.07 0.15
N TYR A 54 9.10 5.81 0.55
CA TYR A 54 8.23 5.25 1.58
C TYR A 54 9.03 4.56 2.69
N LEU A 55 8.94 5.06 3.90
CA LEU A 55 9.27 4.31 5.11
C LEU A 55 7.99 4.04 5.90
N ILE A 56 7.36 2.91 5.63
CA ILE A 56 6.13 2.48 6.31
C ILE A 56 6.49 1.47 7.39
N VAL A 57 5.98 1.65 8.62
CA VAL A 57 6.18 0.69 9.72
C VAL A 57 4.86 -0.02 10.06
N PRO A 58 4.63 -1.24 9.52
CA PRO A 58 3.46 -2.04 9.85
C PRO A 58 3.54 -2.60 11.28
N MET A 59 2.48 -2.37 12.03
CA MET A 59 2.24 -2.86 13.40
C MET A 59 0.88 -3.58 13.51
N ASP A 60 0.39 -4.10 12.39
CA ASP A 60 -0.83 -4.92 12.28
C ASP A 60 -0.67 -6.34 12.80
N HIS A 61 0.55 -6.76 13.14
CA HIS A 61 0.90 -8.12 13.57
C HIS A 61 0.18 -8.60 14.84
N GLY A 62 -0.38 -7.69 15.64
CA GLY A 62 -1.09 -8.03 16.87
C GLY A 62 -2.29 -8.97 16.67
N ILE A 63 -3.05 -8.80 15.58
CA ILE A 63 -4.17 -9.70 15.27
C ILE A 63 -3.68 -11.08 14.84
N THR A 64 -2.53 -11.14 14.17
CA THR A 64 -1.95 -12.39 13.67
C THR A 64 -1.22 -13.18 14.75
N MET A 65 -0.40 -12.51 15.57
CA MET A 65 0.60 -13.12 16.46
C MET A 65 0.35 -12.85 17.95
N GLY A 66 -0.64 -12.02 18.30
CA GLY A 66 -0.90 -11.58 19.68
C GLY A 66 0.01 -10.44 20.13
N ALA A 67 0.13 -10.28 21.44
CA ALA A 67 0.89 -9.20 22.08
C ALA A 67 2.41 -9.48 22.06
N VAL A 68 3.04 -9.34 20.89
CA VAL A 68 4.49 -9.54 20.74
C VAL A 68 5.27 -8.30 21.19
N LYS A 69 6.60 -8.45 21.39
CA LYS A 69 7.51 -7.33 21.71
C LYS A 69 7.30 -6.17 20.73
N GLY A 70 7.30 -4.96 21.25
CA GLY A 70 7.06 -3.71 20.50
C GLY A 70 5.58 -3.38 20.26
N LEU A 71 4.65 -4.36 20.43
CA LEU A 71 3.21 -4.12 20.29
C LEU A 71 2.46 -4.15 21.63
N VAL A 72 3.11 -4.58 22.73
CA VAL A 72 2.53 -4.50 24.09
C VAL A 72 2.37 -3.04 24.52
N ASP A 73 3.39 -2.22 24.29
CA ASP A 73 3.34 -0.75 24.42
C ASP A 73 3.44 -0.11 23.05
N ILE A 74 2.36 -0.24 22.28
CA ILE A 74 2.32 0.21 20.89
C ILE A 74 2.41 1.75 20.77
N GLU A 75 1.94 2.50 21.78
CA GLU A 75 1.98 3.96 21.80
C GLU A 75 3.41 4.47 21.81
N SER A 76 4.25 3.90 22.70
CA SER A 76 5.69 4.22 22.76
C SER A 76 6.42 3.83 21.48
N THR A 77 6.06 2.67 20.89
CA THR A 77 6.66 2.22 19.65
C THR A 77 6.32 3.13 18.48
N ILE A 78 5.05 3.53 18.33
CA ILE A 78 4.61 4.48 17.30
C ILE A 78 5.38 5.80 17.43
N ASP A 79 5.44 6.35 18.65
CA ASP A 79 6.16 7.59 18.93
C ASP A 79 7.65 7.48 18.56
N GLY A 80 8.30 6.36 18.90
CA GLY A 80 9.72 6.14 18.57
C GLY A 80 9.96 6.03 17.07
N VAL A 81 9.23 5.18 16.35
CA VAL A 81 9.48 4.98 14.90
C VAL A 81 9.17 6.23 14.07
N THR A 82 8.16 7.01 14.48
CA THR A 82 7.82 8.27 13.78
C THR A 82 8.84 9.37 14.06
N ARG A 83 9.41 9.45 15.27
CA ARG A 83 10.59 10.31 15.52
C ARG A 83 11.83 9.83 14.76
N GLY A 84 11.93 8.54 14.48
CA GLY A 84 13.00 7.95 13.66
C GLY A 84 12.84 8.21 12.16
N GLY A 85 11.78 8.91 11.72
CA GLY A 85 11.59 9.31 10.33
C GLY A 85 10.68 8.39 9.53
N ALA A 86 9.83 7.56 10.17
CA ALA A 86 8.81 6.82 9.45
C ALA A 86 7.78 7.77 8.81
N ASP A 87 7.54 7.62 7.49
CA ASP A 87 6.54 8.39 6.76
C ASP A 87 5.13 7.98 7.17
N ALA A 88 4.92 6.69 7.46
CA ALA A 88 3.61 6.20 7.89
C ALA A 88 3.72 5.02 8.84
N VAL A 89 2.70 4.89 9.69
CA VAL A 89 2.45 3.71 10.52
C VAL A 89 1.21 2.99 10.02
N LEU A 90 1.20 1.65 10.16
CA LEU A 90 0.12 0.82 9.68
C LEU A 90 -0.36 -0.10 10.80
N THR A 91 -1.67 -0.09 11.09
CA THR A 91 -2.29 -0.95 12.12
C THR A 91 -3.68 -1.42 11.69
N GLN A 92 -4.29 -2.30 12.48
CA GLN A 92 -5.73 -2.57 12.39
C GLN A 92 -6.54 -1.39 12.95
N LYS A 93 -7.78 -1.19 12.43
CA LYS A 93 -8.67 -0.06 12.79
C LYS A 93 -8.87 0.16 14.29
N GLY A 94 -8.89 -0.92 15.09
CA GLY A 94 -9.08 -0.85 16.54
C GLY A 94 -7.94 -0.17 17.30
N ILE A 95 -6.79 0.05 16.67
CA ILE A 95 -5.61 0.71 17.25
C ILE A 95 -5.58 2.22 16.96
N ALA A 96 -6.43 2.72 16.06
CA ALA A 96 -6.48 4.13 15.66
C ALA A 96 -6.46 5.14 16.85
N PRO A 97 -7.19 4.93 17.97
CA PRO A 97 -7.15 5.86 19.11
C PRO A 97 -5.76 5.98 19.77
N ARG A 98 -4.87 5.01 19.57
CA ARG A 98 -3.49 4.98 20.09
C ARG A 98 -2.50 5.53 19.07
N VAL A 99 -2.83 5.47 17.76
CA VAL A 99 -2.00 5.98 16.67
C VAL A 99 -1.99 7.51 16.67
N HIS A 100 -3.17 8.13 16.62
CA HIS A 100 -3.31 9.56 16.38
C HIS A 100 -2.57 10.45 17.37
N PRO A 101 -2.55 10.17 18.69
CA PRO A 101 -1.80 11.00 19.63
C PRO A 101 -0.28 10.88 19.51
N ASN A 102 0.23 9.81 18.91
CA ASN A 102 1.64 9.42 18.98
C ASN A 102 2.36 9.40 17.62
N LYS A 103 1.64 9.62 16.50
CA LYS A 103 2.21 9.46 15.14
C LYS A 103 3.04 10.65 14.64
N ASN A 104 3.22 11.72 15.41
CA ASN A 104 4.11 12.85 15.11
C ASN A 104 3.99 13.36 13.66
N ASP A 105 2.76 13.59 13.17
CA ASP A 105 2.42 14.00 11.81
C ASP A 105 2.68 12.98 10.68
N ALA A 106 3.22 11.80 10.97
CA ALA A 106 3.30 10.71 10.00
C ALA A 106 1.90 10.30 9.50
N GLY A 107 1.83 9.74 8.30
CA GLY A 107 0.61 9.18 7.73
C GLY A 107 0.11 7.97 8.52
N TYR A 108 -1.17 7.66 8.36
CA TYR A 108 -1.79 6.50 8.99
C TYR A 108 -2.46 5.58 7.96
N ILE A 109 -2.09 4.30 7.98
CA ILE A 109 -2.64 3.29 7.08
C ILE A 109 -3.44 2.29 7.92
N VAL A 110 -4.68 1.99 7.52
CA VAL A 110 -5.49 0.94 8.14
C VAL A 110 -5.39 -0.33 7.31
N HIS A 111 -4.93 -1.43 7.94
CA HIS A 111 -4.95 -2.76 7.35
C HIS A 111 -6.37 -3.35 7.47
N VAL A 112 -6.91 -3.88 6.35
CA VAL A 112 -8.33 -4.21 6.27
C VAL A 112 -8.64 -5.69 6.16
N ASN A 113 -7.62 -6.56 6.16
CA ASN A 113 -7.84 -8.01 6.27
C ASN A 113 -6.83 -8.67 7.21
N ALA A 114 -7.10 -9.88 7.66
CA ALA A 114 -6.23 -10.59 8.59
C ALA A 114 -6.54 -12.08 8.65
N SER A 115 -5.57 -12.81 9.22
CA SER A 115 -5.69 -14.18 9.73
C SER A 115 -4.88 -14.30 11.02
N THR A 116 -4.97 -15.43 11.69
CA THR A 116 -4.18 -15.69 12.89
C THR A 116 -3.29 -16.92 12.72
N THR A 117 -2.12 -16.95 13.37
CA THR A 117 -1.21 -18.11 13.36
C THR A 117 -1.76 -19.31 14.14
N ILE A 118 -2.84 -19.13 14.90
CA ILE A 118 -3.54 -20.23 15.61
C ILE A 118 -4.75 -20.74 14.83
N GLY A 119 -5.10 -20.08 13.70
CA GLY A 119 -6.12 -20.54 12.77
C GLY A 119 -5.64 -21.74 11.95
N PRO A 120 -6.56 -22.41 11.23
CA PRO A 120 -6.22 -23.60 10.44
C PRO A 120 -5.35 -23.27 9.22
N ASP A 121 -5.45 -22.07 8.67
CA ASP A 121 -4.65 -21.58 7.54
C ASP A 121 -4.35 -20.09 7.68
N GLU A 122 -3.07 -19.74 7.77
CA GLU A 122 -2.63 -18.35 7.87
C GLU A 122 -2.72 -17.59 6.54
N ASN A 123 -2.88 -18.27 5.41
CA ASN A 123 -3.10 -17.65 4.11
C ASN A 123 -4.55 -17.26 3.87
N ASP A 124 -5.50 -17.80 4.66
CA ASP A 124 -6.92 -17.45 4.62
C ASP A 124 -7.15 -16.08 5.30
N LYS A 125 -6.85 -15.00 4.56
CA LYS A 125 -7.06 -13.62 5.02
C LYS A 125 -8.53 -13.24 4.83
N ARG A 126 -9.15 -12.75 5.91
CA ARG A 126 -10.55 -12.33 5.89
C ARG A 126 -10.67 -10.84 6.15
N VAL A 127 -11.60 -10.19 5.46
CA VAL A 127 -11.85 -8.75 5.59
C VAL A 127 -12.23 -8.41 7.04
N THR A 128 -11.56 -7.42 7.62
CA THR A 128 -11.74 -6.93 9.00
C THR A 128 -12.23 -5.49 9.06
N ALA A 129 -12.14 -4.76 7.96
CA ALA A 129 -12.59 -3.38 7.84
C ALA A 129 -12.96 -3.03 6.38
N THR A 130 -13.75 -1.99 6.20
CA THR A 130 -14.04 -1.36 4.90
C THR A 130 -13.22 -0.08 4.70
N ALA A 131 -13.16 0.42 3.46
CA ALA A 131 -12.56 1.71 3.16
C ALA A 131 -13.21 2.87 3.94
N GLU A 132 -14.54 2.87 4.08
CA GLU A 132 -15.25 3.86 4.89
C GLU A 132 -14.90 3.81 6.38
N GLU A 133 -14.75 2.61 6.95
CA GLU A 133 -14.31 2.45 8.35
C GLU A 133 -12.89 2.97 8.54
N ALA A 134 -12.00 2.77 7.57
CA ALA A 134 -10.65 3.31 7.59
C ALA A 134 -10.66 4.85 7.57
N VAL A 135 -11.46 5.47 6.69
CA VAL A 135 -11.64 6.93 6.67
C VAL A 135 -12.17 7.45 8.01
N ARG A 136 -13.17 6.77 8.61
CA ARG A 136 -13.68 7.14 9.94
C ARG A 136 -12.62 6.98 11.04
N ALA A 137 -11.69 6.04 10.88
CA ALA A 137 -10.55 5.89 11.78
C ALA A 137 -9.44 6.93 11.54
N GLY A 138 -9.61 7.82 10.56
CA GLY A 138 -8.65 8.88 10.22
C GLY A 138 -7.47 8.38 9.38
N ALA A 139 -7.65 7.33 8.58
CA ALA A 139 -6.62 6.80 7.72
C ALA A 139 -6.34 7.71 6.51
N ASP A 140 -5.06 7.81 6.15
CA ASP A 140 -4.57 8.42 4.92
C ASP A 140 -4.51 7.39 3.77
N ALA A 141 -4.47 6.09 4.09
CA ALA A 141 -4.51 4.98 3.12
C ALA A 141 -5.10 3.71 3.75
N VAL A 142 -5.43 2.74 2.92
CA VAL A 142 -5.75 1.37 3.36
C VAL A 142 -4.70 0.39 2.84
N SER A 143 -4.56 -0.76 3.50
CA SER A 143 -3.75 -1.85 2.97
C SER A 143 -4.51 -3.17 3.01
N PHE A 144 -4.22 -4.02 2.03
CA PHE A 144 -4.81 -5.34 1.87
C PHE A 144 -3.72 -6.37 1.58
N HIS A 145 -3.82 -7.55 2.19
CA HIS A 145 -2.87 -8.64 2.00
C HIS A 145 -3.45 -9.70 1.06
N ILE A 146 -2.73 -10.00 -0.02
CA ILE A 146 -3.05 -11.08 -0.94
C ILE A 146 -1.88 -12.07 -1.04
N ASN A 147 -2.18 -13.37 -0.99
CA ASN A 147 -1.22 -14.46 -1.15
C ASN A 147 -1.40 -15.10 -2.54
N VAL A 148 -0.62 -14.66 -3.51
CA VAL A 148 -0.66 -15.12 -4.90
C VAL A 148 -0.06 -16.53 -4.98
N GLY A 149 -0.83 -17.48 -5.49
CA GLY A 149 -0.49 -18.91 -5.55
C GLY A 149 -1.04 -19.74 -4.38
N SER A 150 -1.78 -19.14 -3.42
CA SER A 150 -2.48 -19.87 -2.38
C SER A 150 -3.86 -20.37 -2.83
N ASP A 151 -4.43 -21.33 -2.09
CA ASP A 151 -5.80 -21.82 -2.35
C ASP A 151 -6.87 -20.72 -2.17
N HIS A 152 -6.53 -19.60 -1.50
CA HIS A 152 -7.41 -18.46 -1.22
C HIS A 152 -7.19 -17.28 -2.18
N GLU A 153 -6.33 -17.42 -3.19
CA GLU A 153 -6.04 -16.36 -4.16
C GLU A 153 -7.32 -15.83 -4.86
N PRO A 154 -8.23 -16.70 -5.36
CA PRO A 154 -9.39 -16.22 -6.10
C PRO A 154 -10.27 -15.27 -5.29
N GLU A 155 -10.58 -15.64 -4.03
CA GLU A 155 -11.37 -14.81 -3.13
C GLU A 155 -10.65 -13.50 -2.77
N GLN A 156 -9.33 -13.57 -2.55
CA GLN A 156 -8.53 -12.40 -2.21
C GLN A 156 -8.39 -11.43 -3.38
N ILE A 157 -8.41 -11.90 -4.63
CA ILE A 157 -8.46 -11.04 -5.83
C ILE A 157 -9.82 -10.29 -5.87
N GLU A 158 -10.94 -10.99 -5.65
CA GLU A 158 -12.26 -10.37 -5.64
C GLU A 158 -12.36 -9.31 -4.53
N GLU A 159 -11.95 -9.64 -3.30
CA GLU A 159 -11.96 -8.73 -2.15
C GLU A 159 -11.05 -7.49 -2.37
N LEU A 160 -9.87 -7.68 -3.00
CA LEU A 160 -8.98 -6.56 -3.36
C LEU A 160 -9.62 -5.66 -4.42
N ALA A 161 -10.26 -6.23 -5.44
CA ALA A 161 -10.95 -5.48 -6.48
C ALA A 161 -12.11 -4.64 -5.92
N GLU A 162 -12.90 -5.20 -5.01
CA GLU A 162 -13.96 -4.47 -4.30
C GLU A 162 -13.37 -3.32 -3.46
N LEU A 163 -12.29 -3.59 -2.73
CA LEU A 163 -11.62 -2.57 -1.92
C LEU A 163 -11.07 -1.42 -2.77
N THR A 164 -10.42 -1.71 -3.90
CA THR A 164 -9.84 -0.66 -4.77
C THR A 164 -10.93 0.21 -5.39
N ASP A 165 -12.07 -0.35 -5.77
CA ASP A 165 -13.24 0.41 -6.26
C ASP A 165 -13.82 1.32 -5.17
N ASP A 166 -14.05 0.80 -3.96
CA ASP A 166 -14.55 1.57 -2.82
C ASP A 166 -13.58 2.67 -2.38
N ALA A 167 -12.29 2.36 -2.30
CA ALA A 167 -11.25 3.30 -1.93
C ALA A 167 -11.11 4.43 -2.97
N SER A 168 -11.22 4.10 -4.27
CA SER A 168 -11.15 5.09 -5.35
C SER A 168 -12.23 6.16 -5.25
N ARG A 169 -13.46 5.78 -4.88
CA ARG A 169 -14.59 6.73 -4.64
C ARG A 169 -14.32 7.68 -3.49
N LEU A 170 -13.46 7.30 -2.55
CA LEU A 170 -13.09 8.11 -1.39
C LEU A 170 -11.78 8.87 -1.61
N GLY A 171 -11.10 8.67 -2.76
CA GLY A 171 -9.76 9.17 -3.03
C GLY A 171 -8.74 8.65 -2.01
N LEU A 172 -8.90 7.40 -1.56
CA LEU A 172 -8.08 6.74 -0.55
C LEU A 172 -7.10 5.79 -1.22
N PRO A 173 -5.77 5.96 -1.07
CA PRO A 173 -4.78 5.05 -1.66
C PRO A 173 -4.88 3.64 -1.10
N VAL A 174 -4.59 2.65 -1.96
CA VAL A 174 -4.53 1.23 -1.60
C VAL A 174 -3.09 0.72 -1.69
N LEU A 175 -2.52 0.32 -0.55
CA LEU A 175 -1.28 -0.44 -0.47
C LEU A 175 -1.59 -1.93 -0.52
N ALA A 176 -1.37 -2.58 -1.67
CA ALA A 176 -1.50 -4.03 -1.77
C ALA A 176 -0.24 -4.73 -1.24
N MET A 177 -0.38 -5.57 -0.22
CA MET A 177 0.67 -6.47 0.24
C MET A 177 0.58 -7.77 -0.55
N ALA A 178 1.19 -7.80 -1.74
CA ALA A 178 1.12 -8.90 -2.68
C ALA A 178 2.34 -9.82 -2.52
N TYR A 179 2.11 -11.02 -1.99
CA TYR A 179 3.16 -11.99 -1.75
C TYR A 179 2.99 -13.22 -2.62
N ALA A 180 4.07 -13.69 -3.24
CA ALA A 180 4.13 -14.99 -3.86
C ALA A 180 4.16 -16.07 -2.76
N ARG A 181 3.02 -16.73 -2.49
CA ARG A 181 2.86 -17.72 -1.43
C ARG A 181 1.84 -18.77 -1.82
N GLY A 182 2.24 -20.03 -1.76
CA GLY A 182 1.36 -21.15 -2.06
C GLY A 182 2.13 -22.45 -2.15
N PRO A 183 1.46 -23.58 -2.34
CA PRO A 183 2.12 -24.86 -2.53
C PRO A 183 3.06 -24.83 -3.74
N GLY A 184 4.37 -25.03 -3.50
CA GLY A 184 5.38 -25.07 -4.55
C GLY A 184 5.82 -23.69 -5.10
N VAL A 185 5.37 -22.60 -4.50
CA VAL A 185 5.79 -21.23 -4.86
C VAL A 185 7.05 -20.88 -4.07
N ASP A 186 8.11 -20.48 -4.75
CA ASP A 186 9.28 -19.85 -4.11
C ASP A 186 8.98 -18.37 -3.88
N SER A 187 8.89 -17.98 -2.62
CA SER A 187 8.55 -16.61 -2.20
C SER A 187 9.65 -15.58 -2.48
N THR A 188 10.81 -16.00 -2.97
CA THR A 188 11.95 -15.15 -3.33
C THR A 188 12.22 -15.15 -4.84
N ASP A 189 11.53 -15.99 -5.61
CA ASP A 189 11.68 -16.05 -7.07
C ASP A 189 11.25 -14.72 -7.71
N PRO A 190 12.13 -14.03 -8.45
CA PRO A 190 11.82 -12.74 -9.08
C PRO A 190 10.63 -12.79 -10.06
N GLU A 191 10.40 -13.92 -10.73
CA GLU A 191 9.27 -14.08 -11.66
C GLU A 191 7.95 -14.18 -10.89
N ALA A 192 7.92 -14.95 -9.81
CA ALA A 192 6.74 -15.05 -8.94
C ALA A 192 6.42 -13.71 -8.23
N LEU A 193 7.45 -13.01 -7.74
CA LEU A 193 7.31 -11.66 -7.16
C LEU A 193 6.84 -10.66 -8.21
N GLY A 194 7.41 -10.69 -9.43
CA GLY A 194 7.01 -9.85 -10.57
C GLY A 194 5.53 -10.07 -10.95
N HIS A 195 5.06 -11.33 -10.94
CA HIS A 195 3.65 -11.64 -11.16
C HIS A 195 2.75 -11.06 -10.06
N ALA A 196 3.14 -11.20 -8.79
CA ALA A 196 2.36 -10.69 -7.68
C ALA A 196 2.21 -9.15 -7.71
N VAL A 197 3.29 -8.41 -8.02
CA VAL A 197 3.21 -6.94 -8.10
C VAL A 197 2.41 -6.49 -9.33
N ARG A 198 2.49 -7.22 -10.43
CA ARG A 198 1.70 -6.94 -11.63
C ARG A 198 0.21 -7.15 -11.40
N LEU A 199 -0.17 -8.23 -10.71
CA LEU A 199 -1.55 -8.49 -10.32
C LEU A 199 -2.10 -7.32 -9.50
N ALA A 200 -1.35 -6.83 -8.50
CA ALA A 200 -1.77 -5.71 -7.67
C ALA A 200 -2.04 -4.43 -8.50
N GLU A 201 -1.19 -4.13 -9.49
CA GLU A 201 -1.39 -3.01 -10.41
C GLU A 201 -2.69 -3.18 -11.22
N GLU A 202 -2.91 -4.35 -11.82
CA GLU A 202 -4.08 -4.58 -12.68
C GLU A 202 -5.40 -4.62 -11.92
N VAL A 203 -5.37 -4.92 -10.61
CA VAL A 203 -6.54 -4.87 -9.73
C VAL A 203 -6.78 -3.45 -9.18
N GLY A 204 -5.87 -2.50 -9.41
CA GLY A 204 -6.09 -1.08 -9.10
C GLY A 204 -5.47 -0.59 -7.79
N ALA A 205 -4.42 -1.26 -7.30
CA ALA A 205 -3.63 -0.73 -6.18
C ALA A 205 -2.83 0.52 -6.61
N ASP A 206 -2.44 1.35 -5.65
CA ASP A 206 -1.64 2.56 -5.85
C ASP A 206 -0.17 2.38 -5.43
N VAL A 207 0.08 1.52 -4.45
CA VAL A 207 1.41 1.14 -3.96
C VAL A 207 1.41 -0.37 -3.76
N VAL A 208 2.51 -1.05 -4.06
CA VAL A 208 2.62 -2.49 -3.82
C VAL A 208 3.78 -2.82 -2.89
N LYS A 209 3.48 -3.67 -1.90
CA LYS A 209 4.48 -4.27 -1.00
C LYS A 209 4.66 -5.74 -1.37
N THR A 210 5.92 -6.17 -1.52
CA THR A 210 6.23 -7.57 -1.80
C THR A 210 7.48 -8.06 -1.05
N GLY A 211 7.90 -9.30 -1.25
CA GLY A 211 9.15 -9.84 -0.76
C GLY A 211 10.36 -9.23 -1.47
N TYR A 212 11.54 -9.32 -0.85
CA TYR A 212 12.80 -9.00 -1.51
C TYR A 212 13.40 -10.28 -2.09
N SER A 213 13.88 -10.23 -3.34
CA SER A 213 14.43 -11.41 -4.05
C SER A 213 15.83 -11.83 -3.58
N GLY A 214 16.48 -11.01 -2.73
CA GLY A 214 17.76 -11.32 -2.11
C GLY A 214 18.93 -10.48 -2.61
N ASP A 215 18.85 -9.92 -3.81
CA ASP A 215 19.85 -8.99 -4.36
C ASP A 215 19.21 -7.95 -5.29
N GLY A 216 19.92 -6.82 -5.54
CA GLY A 216 19.41 -5.70 -6.31
C GLY A 216 19.18 -6.03 -7.79
N ASP A 217 20.04 -6.83 -8.41
CA ASP A 217 19.94 -7.15 -9.84
C ASP A 217 18.68 -7.98 -10.13
N THR A 218 18.40 -8.99 -9.31
CA THR A 218 17.18 -9.79 -9.43
C THR A 218 15.93 -8.98 -9.04
N PHE A 219 16.07 -8.05 -8.07
CA PHE A 219 14.95 -7.21 -7.65
C PHE A 219 14.57 -6.15 -8.70
N THR A 220 15.52 -5.70 -9.52
CA THR A 220 15.23 -4.82 -10.66
C THR A 220 14.17 -5.45 -11.59
N ARG A 221 14.22 -6.77 -11.81
CA ARG A 221 13.21 -7.48 -12.63
C ARG A 221 11.79 -7.42 -11.99
N VAL A 222 11.73 -7.39 -10.66
CA VAL A 222 10.45 -7.26 -9.94
C VAL A 222 9.90 -5.85 -10.09
N THR A 223 10.74 -4.82 -9.88
CA THR A 223 10.31 -3.42 -9.98
C THR A 223 9.95 -3.02 -11.42
N GLU A 224 10.59 -3.59 -12.43
CA GLU A 224 10.27 -3.39 -13.85
C GLU A 224 8.96 -4.10 -14.29
N SER A 225 8.44 -5.04 -13.48
CA SER A 225 7.18 -5.74 -13.78
C SER A 225 5.93 -4.89 -13.55
N THR A 226 6.05 -3.73 -12.91
CA THR A 226 4.93 -2.83 -12.59
C THR A 226 5.35 -1.37 -12.75
N ARG A 227 4.36 -0.47 -12.86
CA ARG A 227 4.57 0.99 -12.81
C ARG A 227 4.31 1.57 -11.42
N LEU A 228 3.79 0.74 -10.50
CA LEU A 228 3.51 1.19 -9.14
C LEU A 228 4.82 1.37 -8.35
N PRO A 229 4.85 2.26 -7.36
CA PRO A 229 5.88 2.25 -6.34
C PRO A 229 5.91 0.89 -5.65
N VAL A 230 7.08 0.21 -5.68
CA VAL A 230 7.29 -1.08 -5.02
C VAL A 230 8.05 -0.85 -3.71
N VAL A 231 7.48 -1.31 -2.60
CA VAL A 231 8.14 -1.31 -1.29
C VAL A 231 8.41 -2.73 -0.82
N ILE A 232 9.56 -2.98 -0.19
CA ILE A 232 9.90 -4.32 0.27
C ILE A 232 9.39 -4.60 1.68
N ALA A 233 9.12 -5.88 1.95
CA ALA A 233 8.90 -6.40 3.29
C ALA A 233 10.24 -6.67 3.99
N GLY A 234 10.30 -6.43 5.32
CA GLY A 234 11.52 -6.58 6.12
C GLY A 234 11.95 -8.02 6.45
N GLY A 235 11.22 -9.03 6.01
CA GLY A 235 11.57 -10.42 6.29
C GLY A 235 11.61 -10.78 7.79
N SER A 236 12.52 -11.71 8.16
CA SER A 236 12.84 -12.06 9.54
C SER A 236 13.84 -11.07 10.14
N LYS A 237 13.86 -11.00 11.49
CA LYS A 237 14.84 -10.15 12.20
C LYS A 237 16.27 -10.61 11.89
N GLY A 238 17.07 -9.73 11.32
CA GLY A 238 18.52 -9.84 11.14
C GLY A 238 19.27 -8.91 12.09
N THR A 239 20.58 -8.75 11.88
CA THR A 239 21.39 -7.70 12.49
C THR A 239 21.05 -6.34 11.88
N ASP A 240 21.48 -5.25 12.52
CA ASP A 240 21.26 -3.89 12.02
C ASP A 240 21.93 -3.69 10.65
N ARG A 241 23.13 -4.24 10.49
CA ARG A 241 23.86 -4.22 9.21
C ARG A 241 23.15 -5.00 8.11
N GLU A 242 22.70 -6.23 8.37
CA GLU A 242 21.94 -7.03 7.41
C GLU A 242 20.63 -6.34 7.01
N THR A 243 19.99 -5.65 7.96
CA THR A 243 18.79 -4.84 7.69
C THR A 243 19.13 -3.66 6.77
N ALA A 244 20.20 -2.93 7.06
CA ALA A 244 20.63 -1.80 6.25
C ALA A 244 21.10 -2.22 4.84
N GLU A 245 21.85 -3.33 4.72
CA GLU A 245 22.29 -3.90 3.43
C GLU A 245 21.10 -4.35 2.58
N MET A 246 20.09 -5.00 3.19
CA MET A 246 18.86 -5.39 2.48
C MET A 246 18.11 -4.17 1.96
N VAL A 247 17.95 -3.12 2.77
CA VAL A 247 17.30 -1.87 2.35
C VAL A 247 18.09 -1.22 1.21
N ARG A 248 19.42 -1.08 1.34
CA ARG A 248 20.26 -0.51 0.28
C ARG A 248 20.14 -1.30 -1.02
N GLY A 249 20.29 -2.62 -0.96
CA GLY A 249 20.15 -3.48 -2.14
C GLY A 249 18.78 -3.38 -2.81
N ALA A 250 17.71 -3.24 -2.03
CA ALA A 250 16.37 -3.04 -2.59
C ALA A 250 16.24 -1.67 -3.28
N MET A 251 16.78 -0.60 -2.66
CA MET A 251 16.78 0.74 -3.26
C MET A 251 17.60 0.76 -4.55
N ASP A 252 18.75 0.09 -4.60
CA ASP A 252 19.58 -0.06 -5.79
C ASP A 252 18.85 -0.86 -6.89
N GLY A 253 17.98 -1.83 -6.51
CA GLY A 253 17.11 -2.58 -7.39
C GLY A 253 15.80 -1.86 -7.78
N GLY A 254 15.68 -0.54 -7.51
CA GLY A 254 14.56 0.29 -7.95
C GLY A 254 13.36 0.31 -7.01
N ALA A 255 13.49 -0.19 -5.76
CA ALA A 255 12.43 -0.02 -4.77
C ALA A 255 12.14 1.47 -4.51
N ALA A 256 10.87 1.79 -4.26
CA ALA A 256 10.45 3.12 -3.81
C ALA A 256 10.64 3.30 -2.29
N GLY A 257 11.00 2.25 -1.57
CA GLY A 257 11.19 2.26 -0.13
C GLY A 257 10.88 0.93 0.52
N VAL A 258 10.47 0.98 1.79
CA VAL A 258 10.18 -0.22 2.56
C VAL A 258 8.86 -0.13 3.32
N SER A 259 8.27 -1.30 3.58
CA SER A 259 7.19 -1.47 4.54
C SER A 259 7.59 -2.59 5.51
N MET A 260 8.43 -2.23 6.51
CA MET A 260 9.11 -3.15 7.41
C MET A 260 8.54 -3.07 8.82
N GLY A 261 8.05 -4.21 9.36
CA GLY A 261 7.47 -4.29 10.70
C GLY A 261 8.47 -4.76 11.73
N ARG A 262 8.61 -6.08 11.88
CA ARG A 262 9.35 -6.74 12.98
C ARG A 262 10.80 -6.31 13.12
N SER A 263 11.50 -6.09 12.03
CA SER A 263 12.90 -5.63 12.05
C SER A 263 13.02 -4.22 12.67
N ILE A 264 11.94 -3.43 12.68
CA ILE A 264 11.90 -2.08 13.27
C ILE A 264 11.24 -2.13 14.66
N PHE A 265 9.95 -2.49 14.75
CA PHE A 265 9.22 -2.37 16.01
C PHE A 265 9.64 -3.37 17.11
N GLN A 266 10.30 -4.48 16.76
CA GLN A 266 10.87 -5.43 17.74
C GLN A 266 12.34 -5.14 18.06
N HIS A 267 12.93 -4.13 17.46
CA HIS A 267 14.28 -3.68 17.78
C HIS A 267 14.37 -3.17 19.22
N ASP A 268 15.55 -3.19 19.83
CA ASP A 268 15.77 -2.65 21.17
C ASP A 268 15.74 -1.11 21.20
N ASP A 269 16.11 -0.49 20.07
CA ASP A 269 15.96 0.92 19.77
C ASP A 269 15.19 1.11 18.44
N PRO A 270 13.83 1.13 18.49
CA PRO A 270 13.02 1.30 17.30
C PRO A 270 13.20 2.67 16.62
N GLU A 271 13.52 3.72 17.35
CA GLU A 271 13.81 5.05 16.81
C GLU A 271 15.13 5.07 16.03
N GLY A 272 16.18 4.48 16.60
CA GLY A 272 17.51 4.41 15.96
C GLY A 272 17.48 3.60 14.67
N ILE A 273 16.88 2.40 14.67
CA ILE A 273 16.80 1.59 13.45
C ILE A 273 15.89 2.21 12.39
N ALA A 274 14.80 2.90 12.77
CA ALA A 274 13.98 3.65 11.84
C ALA A 274 14.78 4.79 11.20
N ARG A 275 15.62 5.48 11.96
CA ARG A 275 16.52 6.54 11.46
C ARG A 275 17.58 5.99 10.49
N THR A 276 18.15 4.81 10.77
CA THR A 276 19.06 4.12 9.84
C THR A 276 18.37 3.87 8.50
N VAL A 277 17.17 3.29 8.53
CA VAL A 277 16.42 2.99 7.31
C VAL A 277 15.99 4.27 6.58
N SER A 278 15.56 5.29 7.32
CA SER A 278 15.22 6.62 6.78
C SER A 278 16.39 7.24 6.02
N ALA A 279 17.61 7.21 6.58
CA ALA A 279 18.82 7.77 5.93
C ALA A 279 19.12 7.09 4.57
N ILE A 280 18.91 5.77 4.45
CA ILE A 280 19.08 5.08 3.17
C ILE A 280 18.03 5.52 2.15
N ILE A 281 16.77 5.62 2.58
CA ILE A 281 15.64 5.86 1.68
C ILE A 281 15.58 7.32 1.22
N HIS A 282 15.73 8.27 2.15
CA HIS A 282 15.50 9.70 1.90
C HIS A 282 16.75 10.48 1.61
N ASP A 283 17.91 10.10 2.22
CA ASP A 283 19.18 10.81 2.06
C ASP A 283 20.16 10.07 1.14
N ASP A 284 19.76 8.91 0.58
CA ASP A 284 20.58 8.04 -0.27
C ASP A 284 21.91 7.63 0.39
N ALA A 285 21.91 7.50 1.72
CA ALA A 285 23.09 7.15 2.50
C ALA A 285 23.58 5.73 2.17
N ASP A 286 24.91 5.54 2.19
CA ASP A 286 25.47 4.19 2.23
C ASP A 286 25.20 3.51 3.59
N VAL A 287 25.48 2.21 3.67
CA VAL A 287 25.17 1.39 4.86
C VAL A 287 25.89 1.91 6.11
N ASP A 288 27.16 2.29 5.99
CA ASP A 288 27.95 2.73 7.15
C ASP A 288 27.47 4.09 7.66
N ALA A 289 27.22 5.04 6.75
CA ALA A 289 26.66 6.35 7.09
C ALA A 289 25.26 6.22 7.71
N ALA A 290 24.43 5.34 7.18
CA ALA A 290 23.09 5.09 7.72
C ALA A 290 23.14 4.48 9.13
N LEU A 291 23.97 3.47 9.37
CA LEU A 291 24.18 2.90 10.71
C LEU A 291 24.67 3.96 11.70
N GLN A 292 25.60 4.83 11.29
CA GLN A 292 26.05 5.94 12.11
C GLN A 292 24.92 6.91 12.45
N ALA A 293 24.05 7.26 11.48
CA ALA A 293 22.89 8.13 11.69
C ALA A 293 21.91 7.52 12.71
N GLY A 294 21.74 6.20 12.71
CA GLY A 294 20.94 5.46 13.69
C GLY A 294 21.57 5.32 15.07
N GLY A 295 22.87 5.59 15.20
CA GLY A 295 23.62 5.39 16.45
C GLY A 295 24.29 4.01 16.60
N PHE A 296 24.44 3.26 15.51
CA PHE A 296 24.97 1.88 15.47
C PHE A 296 26.39 1.82 14.85
N SER A 297 27.29 2.70 15.26
CA SER A 297 28.60 2.91 14.64
C SER A 297 29.60 1.73 14.76
N ASP A 298 29.27 0.67 15.51
CA ASP A 298 30.16 -0.48 15.77
C ASP A 298 29.46 -1.86 15.55
N ALA A 299 28.40 -1.91 14.76
CA ALA A 299 27.61 -3.13 14.52
C ALA A 299 28.06 -3.91 13.26
#